data_f932dce4660ea6bd69fd962f2b7d827a
#
_entry.id   f932dce4660ea6bd69fd962f2b7d827a
#
_cell.length_a   1.000
_cell.length_b   1.000
_cell.length_c   1.000
_cell.angle_alpha   90.00
_cell.angle_beta   90.00
_cell.angle_gamma   90.00
#
_symmetry.space_group_name_H-M   'P 1'
#
loop_
_entity.id
_entity.type
_entity.pdbx_description
1 polymer ?
#
loop_
_entity_poly.entity_id
_entity_poly.type
_entity_poly.pdbx_seq_one_letter_code
_entity_poly.pdbx_strand_id
1 'polypeptide(L)'
;MVHRQLAPALACLLCVWLIVSACARSAGQMSPPAPTGPAEPVLPLHKRDARFNDWLTTRFDTILPEIMRREQIDMWIVICREHNEDPVYTTLVPHPSMFAWRLTMFVYFDRGAAGIERLTVNRYGGGDLHKEFPNYYQSAWEPETIDSWQRLAQIVTSRNPKTIGVNTSDTWAFADGLSAANRAQLVRVLGPEYAKRLVSAERLVVGWLERRSQAEIDFYPTIVAINHQVVAEAFSSRVITPGVTTIDDLEFWVRERLAELKLDTWFPPMFYITRPAGAGPPTRVIQRGDLLRCDVGVTYLGLNSDIQEVAYVLREGETDAPKGLKDALAKGNRLQDILVSEMQAGRSGNAILASALQKAKTEGLVPRIYSHPIGYHGHAAGTRIGLPDMQNGVPGMGDYPLFADTCWAIELGVRVAIPEWGHQEIQMALEEDAVFTAKGTTFLDGRQTAIRIVR
;
A
#
# COMPACT_ATOMS: atom_id res chain seq x y z
N MET A 1 -30.80 -67.34 -52.49
CA MET A 1 -29.91 -68.15 -51.72
C MET A 1 -29.21 -67.34 -50.64
N VAL A 2 -29.48 -67.73 -49.47
CA VAL A 2 -28.74 -67.73 -48.20
C VAL A 2 -28.59 -66.35 -47.51
N HIS A 3 -29.47 -66.05 -46.60
CA HIS A 3 -29.47 -66.15 -45.13
C HIS A 3 -28.21 -65.64 -44.39
N ARG A 4 -28.43 -64.70 -43.51
CA ARG A 4 -28.13 -64.64 -42.04
C ARG A 4 -27.46 -63.29 -41.73
N GLN A 5 -27.67 -62.59 -40.64
CA GLN A 5 -28.57 -62.66 -39.49
C GLN A 5 -28.46 -61.27 -38.81
N LEU A 6 -29.51 -60.86 -38.15
CA LEU A 6 -29.69 -59.65 -37.35
C LEU A 6 -29.08 -59.79 -35.95
N ALA A 7 -28.69 -58.58 -35.45
CA ALA A 7 -28.77 -58.07 -34.09
C ALA A 7 -27.68 -58.56 -33.08
N PRO A 8 -27.45 -57.77 -31.98
CA PRO A 8 -27.94 -56.46 -31.58
C PRO A 8 -26.83 -55.50 -31.11
N ALA A 9 -27.02 -54.23 -31.33
CA ALA A 9 -26.20 -53.18 -30.74
C ALA A 9 -27.10 -52.12 -30.12
N LEU A 10 -27.76 -52.46 -29.03
CA LEU A 10 -28.56 -51.55 -28.23
C LEU A 10 -28.31 -51.80 -26.74
N ALA A 11 -27.09 -51.53 -26.26
CA ALA A 11 -26.75 -51.61 -24.84
C ALA A 11 -25.47 -50.84 -24.47
N CYS A 12 -25.10 -49.76 -25.15
CA CYS A 12 -23.92 -48.95 -24.79
C CYS A 12 -24.13 -47.44 -24.74
N LEU A 13 -25.38 -46.98 -24.73
CA LEU A 13 -25.66 -45.51 -24.73
C LEU A 13 -26.23 -44.97 -23.40
N LEU A 14 -26.24 -45.76 -22.33
CA LEU A 14 -26.75 -45.33 -21.01
C LEU A 14 -25.67 -45.26 -19.91
N CYS A 15 -24.41 -45.54 -20.20
CA CYS A 15 -23.32 -45.42 -19.20
C CYS A 15 -22.41 -44.20 -19.38
N VAL A 16 -22.60 -43.37 -20.41
CA VAL A 16 -21.76 -42.19 -20.64
C VAL A 16 -22.34 -40.92 -20.00
N TRP A 17 -23.61 -40.91 -19.58
CA TRP A 17 -24.29 -39.75 -18.97
C TRP A 17 -24.18 -39.68 -17.44
N LEU A 18 -23.56 -40.66 -16.78
CA LEU A 18 -23.38 -40.67 -15.32
C LEU A 18 -21.96 -40.36 -14.84
N ILE A 19 -21.00 -40.11 -15.75
CA ILE A 19 -19.61 -39.80 -15.39
C ILE A 19 -19.26 -38.29 -15.57
N VAL A 20 -20.12 -37.51 -16.22
CA VAL A 20 -19.85 -36.05 -16.43
C VAL A 20 -20.49 -35.18 -15.35
N SER A 21 -21.33 -35.72 -14.46
CA SER A 21 -21.98 -34.95 -13.38
C SER A 21 -21.25 -35.00 -12.03
N ALA A 22 -20.03 -35.54 -11.94
CA ALA A 22 -19.32 -35.73 -10.68
C ALA A 22 -17.97 -34.94 -10.60
N CYS A 23 -17.67 -34.02 -11.52
CA CYS A 23 -16.45 -33.18 -11.47
C CYS A 23 -16.68 -31.68 -11.52
N ALA A 24 -17.88 -31.20 -11.16
CA ALA A 24 -18.09 -29.81 -10.75
C ALA A 24 -18.05 -29.74 -9.21
N ARG A 25 -16.99 -30.27 -8.60
CA ARG A 25 -16.62 -29.86 -7.25
C ARG A 25 -16.03 -28.49 -7.39
N SER A 26 -16.77 -27.50 -6.85
CA SER A 26 -16.29 -26.17 -6.50
C SER A 26 -14.81 -26.25 -6.13
N ALA A 27 -13.96 -25.48 -6.81
CA ALA A 27 -12.70 -25.08 -6.24
C ALA A 27 -13.06 -24.36 -4.93
N GLY A 28 -13.04 -25.08 -3.84
CA GLY A 28 -13.15 -24.51 -2.50
C GLY A 28 -12.00 -23.52 -2.39
N GLN A 29 -12.33 -22.24 -2.31
CA GLN A 29 -11.40 -21.24 -1.83
C GLN A 29 -10.88 -21.76 -0.49
N MET A 30 -9.64 -22.21 -0.48
CA MET A 30 -8.92 -22.43 0.77
C MET A 30 -8.77 -21.04 1.38
N SER A 31 -9.55 -20.75 2.42
CA SER A 31 -9.25 -19.65 3.32
C SER A 31 -7.80 -19.84 3.75
N PRO A 32 -6.93 -18.82 3.64
CA PRO A 32 -5.61 -18.90 4.23
C PRO A 32 -5.79 -19.24 5.72
N PRO A 33 -4.91 -20.07 6.30
CA PRO A 33 -4.97 -20.39 7.71
C PRO A 33 -4.89 -19.08 8.51
N ALA A 34 -5.68 -18.98 9.58
CA ALA A 34 -5.51 -17.92 10.56
C ALA A 34 -4.03 -17.89 11.02
N PRO A 35 -3.44 -16.71 11.30
CA PRO A 35 -2.04 -16.61 11.69
C PRO A 35 -1.73 -17.57 12.83
N THR A 36 -0.90 -18.57 12.58
CA THR A 36 -0.60 -19.67 13.50
C THR A 36 0.76 -19.46 14.14
N GLY A 37 0.95 -18.37 14.90
CA GLY A 37 2.16 -18.23 15.68
C GLY A 37 2.37 -16.79 16.17
N PRO A 38 3.23 -16.57 17.17
CA PRO A 38 3.69 -15.22 17.49
C PRO A 38 4.40 -14.65 16.26
N ALA A 39 4.10 -13.41 15.90
CA ALA A 39 4.83 -12.70 14.85
C ALA A 39 6.34 -12.82 15.09
N GLU A 40 7.12 -12.93 14.02
CA GLU A 40 8.58 -12.95 14.15
C GLU A 40 9.05 -11.74 14.99
N PRO A 41 10.02 -11.94 15.90
CA PRO A 41 10.50 -10.83 16.73
C PRO A 41 11.02 -9.71 15.84
N VAL A 42 10.61 -8.49 16.18
CA VAL A 42 11.01 -7.29 15.45
C VAL A 42 12.53 -7.16 15.43
N LEU A 43 13.11 -6.99 14.26
CA LEU A 43 14.57 -6.94 14.06
C LEU A 43 15.22 -5.82 14.89
N PRO A 44 16.42 -6.05 15.43
CA PRO A 44 17.26 -4.99 15.99
C PRO A 44 17.60 -3.93 14.94
N LEU A 45 17.83 -2.67 15.36
CA LEU A 45 18.05 -1.53 14.45
C LEU A 45 19.11 -1.80 13.38
N HIS A 46 20.31 -2.31 13.78
CA HIS A 46 21.37 -2.60 12.81
C HIS A 46 20.98 -3.63 11.74
N LYS A 47 20.05 -4.55 12.06
CA LYS A 47 19.51 -5.50 11.08
C LYS A 47 18.46 -4.87 10.18
N ARG A 48 17.69 -3.88 10.72
CA ARG A 48 16.76 -3.10 9.93
C ARG A 48 17.52 -2.26 8.89
N ASP A 49 18.57 -1.55 9.32
CA ASP A 49 19.39 -0.73 8.42
C ASP A 49 20.02 -1.59 7.32
N ALA A 50 20.61 -2.72 7.68
CA ALA A 50 21.20 -3.63 6.71
C ALA A 50 20.16 -4.10 5.67
N ARG A 51 18.96 -4.52 6.12
CA ARG A 51 17.89 -4.98 5.23
C ARG A 51 17.37 -3.88 4.31
N PHE A 52 17.12 -2.69 4.84
CA PHE A 52 16.71 -1.55 4.02
C PHE A 52 17.77 -1.22 2.96
N ASN A 53 19.03 -1.25 3.34
CA ASN A 53 20.16 -0.96 2.46
C ASN A 53 20.30 -2.00 1.34
N ASP A 54 20.07 -3.28 1.63
CA ASP A 54 20.02 -4.34 0.61
C ASP A 54 18.85 -4.11 -0.37
N TRP A 55 17.67 -3.72 0.13
CA TRP A 55 16.54 -3.36 -0.73
C TRP A 55 16.87 -2.15 -1.61
N LEU A 56 17.46 -1.10 -1.03
CA LEU A 56 17.83 0.10 -1.78
C LEU A 56 18.81 -0.23 -2.92
N THR A 57 19.79 -1.10 -2.68
CA THR A 57 20.70 -1.59 -3.73
C THR A 57 19.91 -2.25 -4.85
N THR A 58 19.04 -3.20 -4.52
CA THR A 58 18.20 -3.89 -5.50
C THR A 58 17.33 -2.91 -6.30
N ARG A 59 16.73 -1.93 -5.63
CA ARG A 59 15.89 -0.91 -6.27
C ARG A 59 16.68 -0.04 -7.25
N PHE A 60 17.89 0.37 -6.88
CA PHE A 60 18.76 1.14 -7.76
C PHE A 60 19.21 0.35 -8.99
N ASP A 61 19.41 -0.94 -8.84
CA ASP A 61 19.96 -1.77 -9.93
C ASP A 61 18.84 -2.31 -10.86
N THR A 62 17.59 -2.41 -10.37
CA THR A 62 16.48 -3.00 -11.14
C THR A 62 15.33 -2.04 -11.40
N ILE A 63 14.79 -1.40 -10.36
CA ILE A 63 13.57 -0.58 -10.46
C ILE A 63 13.86 0.79 -11.09
N LEU A 64 14.89 1.48 -10.62
CA LEU A 64 15.23 2.82 -11.13
C LEU A 64 15.47 2.85 -12.64
N PRO A 65 16.32 1.97 -13.21
CA PRO A 65 16.53 1.96 -14.67
C PRO A 65 15.27 1.63 -15.46
N GLU A 66 14.44 0.70 -14.96
CA GLU A 66 13.18 0.35 -15.61
C GLU A 66 12.25 1.57 -15.69
N ILE A 67 12.07 2.29 -14.57
CA ILE A 67 11.14 3.42 -14.50
C ILE A 67 11.69 4.62 -15.28
N MET A 68 12.98 4.95 -15.18
CA MET A 68 13.57 6.03 -15.95
C MET A 68 13.35 5.82 -17.46
N ARG A 69 13.53 4.60 -17.95
CA ARG A 69 13.33 4.24 -19.37
C ARG A 69 11.87 4.22 -19.76
N ARG A 70 10.99 3.70 -18.90
CA ARG A 70 9.54 3.70 -19.10
C ARG A 70 9.01 5.13 -19.27
N GLU A 71 9.47 6.06 -18.44
CA GLU A 71 9.04 7.45 -18.47
C GLU A 71 9.91 8.35 -19.37
N GLN A 72 10.89 7.76 -20.09
CA GLN A 72 11.76 8.44 -21.07
C GLN A 72 12.54 9.61 -20.47
N ILE A 73 13.02 9.47 -19.23
CA ILE A 73 13.84 10.46 -18.54
C ILE A 73 15.30 10.01 -18.56
N ASP A 74 16.15 10.74 -19.31
CA ASP A 74 17.57 10.43 -19.41
C ASP A 74 18.33 10.78 -18.13
N MET A 75 17.94 11.88 -17.49
CA MET A 75 18.55 12.34 -16.25
C MET A 75 17.46 12.76 -15.26
N TRP A 76 17.53 12.26 -14.02
CA TRP A 76 16.67 12.69 -12.92
C TRP A 76 17.50 13.46 -11.90
N ILE A 77 17.05 14.68 -11.53
CA ILE A 77 17.72 15.55 -10.56
C ILE A 77 16.79 15.76 -9.36
N VAL A 78 17.28 15.40 -8.16
CA VAL A 78 16.59 15.65 -6.89
C VAL A 78 17.42 16.65 -6.09
N ILE A 79 16.80 17.74 -5.64
CA ILE A 79 17.47 18.83 -4.93
C ILE A 79 16.87 19.02 -3.56
N CYS A 80 17.64 18.71 -2.53
CA CYS A 80 17.24 18.80 -1.14
C CYS A 80 18.01 19.90 -0.42
N ARG A 81 17.35 20.58 0.54
CA ARG A 81 18.01 21.43 1.53
C ARG A 81 17.69 20.88 2.91
N GLU A 82 18.62 21.07 3.85
CA GLU A 82 18.38 20.78 5.26
C GLU A 82 17.09 21.46 5.73
N HIS A 83 16.18 20.70 6.34
CA HIS A 83 14.83 21.09 6.76
C HIS A 83 13.83 21.39 5.62
N ASN A 84 14.20 21.09 4.39
CA ASN A 84 13.33 21.17 3.21
C ASN A 84 13.79 20.12 2.22
N GLU A 85 13.72 18.88 2.64
CA GLU A 85 14.03 17.71 1.84
C GLU A 85 12.90 17.47 0.83
N ASP A 86 13.29 16.92 -0.33
CA ASP A 86 12.32 16.36 -1.25
C ASP A 86 11.64 15.14 -0.59
N PRO A 87 10.32 14.94 -0.75
CA PRO A 87 9.60 13.81 -0.13
C PRO A 87 10.19 12.42 -0.45
N VAL A 88 10.89 12.26 -1.57
CA VAL A 88 11.55 10.99 -1.92
C VAL A 88 12.88 10.77 -1.20
N TYR A 89 13.42 11.78 -0.51
CA TYR A 89 14.79 11.77 0.04
C TYR A 89 15.10 10.52 0.85
N THR A 90 14.26 10.20 1.84
CA THR A 90 14.48 9.04 2.73
C THR A 90 14.42 7.70 2.02
N THR A 91 13.85 7.64 0.83
CA THR A 91 13.80 6.43 -0.01
C THR A 91 14.99 6.30 -0.96
N LEU A 92 15.82 7.34 -1.03
CA LEU A 92 17.00 7.40 -1.92
C LEU A 92 18.32 7.28 -1.17
N VAL A 93 18.31 7.39 0.16
CA VAL A 93 19.54 7.37 0.97
C VAL A 93 19.64 6.10 1.79
N PRO A 94 20.84 5.52 1.95
CA PRO A 94 21.00 4.37 2.82
C PRO A 94 20.82 4.77 4.30
N HIS A 95 20.25 3.85 5.08
CA HIS A 95 20.17 4.01 6.53
C HIS A 95 21.58 3.93 7.17
N PRO A 96 21.83 4.69 8.24
CA PRO A 96 20.88 5.49 9.02
C PRO A 96 20.72 6.95 8.58
N SER A 97 21.00 7.32 7.33
CA SER A 97 20.80 8.71 6.84
C SER A 97 19.31 9.07 6.88
N MET A 98 18.97 10.22 7.47
CA MET A 98 17.57 10.61 7.67
C MET A 98 17.26 12.05 7.26
N PHE A 99 18.25 12.89 6.97
CA PHE A 99 18.07 14.28 6.54
C PHE A 99 19.19 14.74 5.60
N ALA A 100 18.90 15.74 4.79
CA ALA A 100 19.89 16.34 3.89
C ALA A 100 20.79 17.33 4.65
N TRP A 101 22.10 17.29 4.39
CA TRP A 101 23.03 18.26 4.93
C TRP A 101 23.09 19.50 4.03
N ARG A 102 22.67 20.66 4.55
CA ARG A 102 22.66 21.96 3.85
C ARG A 102 21.98 21.86 2.48
N LEU A 103 22.76 21.78 1.40
CA LEU A 103 22.31 21.58 0.02
C LEU A 103 22.87 20.28 -0.49
N THR A 104 22.02 19.32 -0.76
CA THR A 104 22.36 18.00 -1.32
C THR A 104 21.60 17.82 -2.62
N MET A 105 22.33 17.53 -3.69
CA MET A 105 21.73 17.24 -5.00
C MET A 105 22.09 15.84 -5.42
N PHE A 106 21.10 15.07 -5.85
CA PHE A 106 21.28 13.76 -6.45
C PHE A 106 21.07 13.88 -7.96
N VAL A 107 21.94 13.22 -8.71
CA VAL A 107 21.84 13.12 -10.17
C VAL A 107 21.89 11.66 -10.57
N TYR A 108 20.83 11.21 -11.20
CA TYR A 108 20.73 9.87 -11.81
C TYR A 108 20.75 10.03 -13.31
N PHE A 109 21.73 9.40 -13.97
CA PHE A 109 21.87 9.50 -15.42
C PHE A 109 21.91 8.10 -16.05
N ASP A 110 20.97 7.83 -16.96
CA ASP A 110 20.90 6.54 -17.66
C ASP A 110 21.99 6.45 -18.73
N ARG A 111 22.93 5.51 -18.54
CA ARG A 111 24.00 5.20 -19.48
C ARG A 111 23.68 3.98 -20.35
N GLY A 112 22.39 3.63 -20.49
CA GLY A 112 21.94 2.47 -21.23
C GLY A 112 22.42 1.16 -20.61
N ALA A 113 23.14 0.33 -21.35
CA ALA A 113 23.64 -0.95 -20.86
C ALA A 113 24.64 -0.83 -19.69
N ALA A 114 25.26 0.34 -19.49
CA ALA A 114 26.18 0.59 -18.36
C ALA A 114 25.43 0.95 -17.06
N GLY A 115 24.09 0.93 -17.06
CA GLY A 115 23.26 1.19 -15.89
C GLY A 115 23.10 2.67 -15.57
N ILE A 116 22.58 2.96 -14.38
CA ILE A 116 22.35 4.33 -13.90
C ILE A 116 23.56 4.83 -13.16
N GLU A 117 24.15 5.92 -13.64
CA GLU A 117 25.15 6.68 -12.90
C GLU A 117 24.46 7.43 -11.77
N ARG A 118 24.95 7.29 -10.55
CA ARG A 118 24.37 7.89 -9.33
C ARG A 118 25.40 8.82 -8.69
N LEU A 119 25.13 10.11 -8.74
CA LEU A 119 26.04 11.14 -8.25
C LEU A 119 25.43 11.95 -7.12
N THR A 120 26.28 12.39 -6.19
CA THR A 120 25.92 13.42 -5.22
C THR A 120 26.75 14.67 -5.42
N VAL A 121 26.09 15.84 -5.36
CA VAL A 121 26.75 17.14 -5.30
C VAL A 121 26.43 17.74 -3.94
N ASN A 122 27.36 17.61 -3.00
CA ASN A 122 27.18 18.05 -1.62
C ASN A 122 28.49 18.66 -1.09
N ARG A 123 28.42 19.96 -0.74
CA ARG A 123 29.61 20.73 -0.28
C ARG A 123 30.13 20.27 1.09
N TYR A 124 29.27 19.76 1.95
CA TYR A 124 29.59 19.48 3.34
C TYR A 124 29.72 18.00 3.65
N GLY A 125 29.87 17.19 2.62
CA GLY A 125 30.08 15.77 2.77
C GLY A 125 28.85 14.95 3.16
N GLY A 126 27.73 15.58 3.49
CA GLY A 126 26.40 15.00 3.71
C GLY A 126 26.34 13.69 4.49
N GLY A 127 27.03 13.64 5.64
CA GLY A 127 27.27 12.35 6.26
C GLY A 127 28.17 11.45 5.42
N ASP A 128 28.98 12.04 4.52
CA ASP A 128 29.89 11.29 3.64
C ASP A 128 29.22 10.09 2.96
N LEU A 129 27.98 10.25 2.45
CA LEU A 129 27.21 9.17 1.79
C LEU A 129 28.06 8.36 0.80
N HIS A 130 29.02 9.02 0.15
CA HIS A 130 29.96 8.39 -0.78
C HIS A 130 31.15 7.72 -0.10
N LYS A 131 31.51 8.09 1.16
CA LYS A 131 32.58 7.45 1.92
C LYS A 131 32.04 6.32 2.81
N GLU A 132 30.93 6.57 3.47
CA GLU A 132 30.26 5.57 4.33
C GLU A 132 29.56 4.50 3.47
N PHE A 133 29.03 4.90 2.31
CA PHE A 133 28.27 4.03 1.43
C PHE A 133 28.70 4.15 -0.05
N PRO A 134 29.94 3.85 -0.39
CA PRO A 134 30.50 4.07 -1.74
C PRO A 134 29.78 3.28 -2.84
N ASN A 135 29.05 2.23 -2.49
CA ASN A 135 28.28 1.43 -3.44
C ASN A 135 26.98 2.11 -3.90
N TYR A 136 26.51 3.15 -3.20
CA TYR A 136 25.26 3.84 -3.52
C TYR A 136 25.48 5.04 -4.40
N TYR A 137 26.47 5.88 -4.08
CA TYR A 137 26.72 7.14 -4.76
C TYR A 137 28.21 7.39 -5.00
N GLN A 138 28.49 8.03 -6.11
CA GLN A 138 29.78 8.63 -6.39
C GLN A 138 29.73 10.13 -6.08
N SER A 139 30.67 10.66 -5.29
CA SER A 139 30.80 12.09 -5.09
C SER A 139 31.22 12.78 -6.39
N ALA A 140 30.45 13.78 -6.77
CA ALA A 140 30.80 14.67 -7.88
C ALA A 140 31.19 16.07 -7.40
N TRP A 141 31.31 16.29 -6.08
CA TRP A 141 31.72 17.54 -5.50
C TRP A 141 33.25 17.73 -5.63
N GLU A 142 33.65 18.93 -6.07
CA GLU A 142 35.04 19.36 -6.13
C GLU A 142 35.16 20.70 -5.39
N PRO A 143 35.57 20.68 -4.09
CA PRO A 143 35.43 21.82 -3.18
C PRO A 143 36.23 23.07 -3.53
N GLU A 144 37.27 22.96 -4.33
CA GLU A 144 38.24 24.05 -4.50
C GLU A 144 37.97 24.96 -5.71
N THR A 145 37.00 24.66 -6.56
CA THR A 145 36.90 25.33 -7.85
C THR A 145 35.61 26.10 -8.10
N ILE A 146 34.44 25.60 -7.67
CA ILE A 146 33.13 26.14 -8.01
C ILE A 146 32.10 25.88 -6.93
N ASP A 147 30.96 26.60 -6.97
CA ASP A 147 29.82 26.28 -6.10
C ASP A 147 29.05 25.05 -6.58
N SER A 148 28.18 24.50 -5.71
CA SER A 148 27.41 23.29 -6.00
C SER A 148 26.50 23.40 -7.23
N TRP A 149 25.94 24.60 -7.49
CA TRP A 149 25.06 24.83 -8.62
C TRP A 149 25.82 24.87 -9.95
N GLN A 150 27.00 25.49 -9.96
CA GLN A 150 27.89 25.49 -11.11
C GLN A 150 28.38 24.08 -11.40
N ARG A 151 28.69 23.29 -10.34
CA ARG A 151 29.07 21.88 -10.49
C ARG A 151 27.94 21.05 -11.10
N LEU A 152 26.71 21.22 -10.63
CA LEU A 152 25.54 20.59 -11.23
C LEU A 152 25.41 20.92 -12.72
N ALA A 153 25.56 22.20 -13.09
CA ALA A 153 25.49 22.61 -14.49
C ALA A 153 26.57 21.95 -15.36
N GLN A 154 27.81 21.80 -14.85
CA GLN A 154 28.89 21.07 -15.54
C GLN A 154 28.54 19.59 -15.72
N ILE A 155 27.96 18.95 -14.72
CA ILE A 155 27.52 17.56 -14.78
C ILE A 155 26.47 17.39 -15.88
N VAL A 156 25.46 18.25 -15.90
CA VAL A 156 24.40 18.22 -16.93
C VAL A 156 24.99 18.45 -18.33
N THR A 157 25.82 19.47 -18.48
CA THR A 157 26.44 19.82 -19.79
C THR A 157 27.30 18.69 -20.31
N SER A 158 28.14 18.08 -19.46
CA SER A 158 29.06 17.01 -19.88
C SER A 158 28.34 15.73 -20.30
N ARG A 159 27.14 15.45 -19.76
CA ARG A 159 26.34 14.27 -20.11
C ARG A 159 25.32 14.54 -21.20
N ASN A 160 24.98 15.79 -21.41
CA ASN A 160 24.09 16.26 -22.46
C ASN A 160 22.78 15.48 -22.59
N PRO A 161 22.01 15.29 -21.47
CA PRO A 161 20.74 14.56 -21.49
C PRO A 161 19.73 15.26 -22.40
N LYS A 162 18.87 14.49 -23.08
CA LYS A 162 17.77 15.05 -23.90
C LYS A 162 16.61 15.49 -23.02
N THR A 163 16.31 14.71 -21.96
CA THR A 163 15.25 14.95 -20.99
C THR A 163 15.82 14.99 -19.58
N ILE A 164 15.44 16.02 -18.80
CA ILE A 164 15.87 16.21 -17.42
C ILE A 164 14.62 16.24 -16.54
N GLY A 165 14.39 15.17 -15.81
CA GLY A 165 13.29 15.07 -14.86
C GLY A 165 13.60 15.82 -13.57
N VAL A 166 12.64 16.61 -13.10
CA VAL A 166 12.67 17.30 -11.80
C VAL A 166 11.33 17.10 -11.08
N ASN A 167 11.35 17.04 -9.76
CA ASN A 167 10.18 16.72 -8.96
C ASN A 167 9.22 17.90 -8.85
N THR A 168 8.33 18.01 -9.83
CA THR A 168 7.21 18.97 -9.87
C THR A 168 5.94 18.21 -10.26
N SER A 169 4.84 18.45 -9.56
CA SER A 169 3.55 17.78 -9.78
C SER A 169 2.39 18.63 -9.32
N ASP A 170 1.32 18.62 -10.10
CA ASP A 170 0.02 19.19 -9.72
C ASP A 170 -0.92 18.11 -9.09
N THR A 171 -0.53 16.84 -9.15
CA THR A 171 -1.37 15.69 -8.76
C THR A 171 -0.88 15.02 -7.47
N TRP A 172 0.41 14.74 -7.35
CA TRP A 172 0.99 14.04 -6.21
C TRP A 172 1.98 14.90 -5.43
N ALA A 173 1.62 15.27 -4.21
CA ALA A 173 2.45 16.10 -3.34
C ALA A 173 3.85 15.53 -3.11
N PHE A 174 4.02 14.20 -3.01
CA PHE A 174 5.33 13.56 -2.87
C PHE A 174 6.19 13.57 -4.15
N ALA A 175 5.63 13.99 -5.27
CA ALA A 175 6.36 14.22 -6.52
C ALA A 175 6.59 15.72 -6.81
N ASP A 176 6.24 16.62 -5.87
CA ASP A 176 6.39 18.08 -5.98
C ASP A 176 7.40 18.62 -4.94
N GLY A 177 8.57 17.96 -4.85
CA GLY A 177 9.59 18.32 -3.87
C GLY A 177 10.52 19.46 -4.27
N LEU A 178 10.55 19.86 -5.56
CA LEU A 178 11.41 20.93 -6.03
C LEU A 178 10.85 22.30 -5.69
N SER A 179 11.41 22.96 -4.65
CA SER A 179 10.94 24.28 -4.27
C SER A 179 11.08 25.30 -5.39
N ALA A 180 10.19 26.30 -5.42
CA ALA A 180 10.24 27.39 -6.42
C ALA A 180 11.61 28.10 -6.46
N ALA A 181 12.25 28.31 -5.30
CA ALA A 181 13.57 28.92 -5.20
C ALA A 181 14.67 28.03 -5.85
N ASN A 182 14.65 26.71 -5.56
CA ASN A 182 15.59 25.79 -6.15
C ASN A 182 15.37 25.66 -7.67
N ARG A 183 14.11 25.65 -8.12
CA ARG A 183 13.78 25.64 -9.56
C ARG A 183 14.30 26.88 -10.27
N ALA A 184 14.09 28.05 -9.71
CA ALA A 184 14.60 29.31 -10.28
C ALA A 184 16.14 29.32 -10.40
N GLN A 185 16.83 28.80 -9.37
CA GLN A 185 18.29 28.68 -9.38
C GLN A 185 18.77 27.66 -10.41
N LEU A 186 18.10 26.50 -10.48
CA LEU A 186 18.42 25.45 -11.47
C LEU A 186 18.30 26.00 -12.90
N VAL A 187 17.19 26.65 -13.24
CA VAL A 187 16.99 27.27 -14.56
C VAL A 187 18.10 28.28 -14.89
N ARG A 188 18.50 29.08 -13.92
CA ARG A 188 19.56 30.10 -14.09
C ARG A 188 20.90 29.47 -14.43
N VAL A 189 21.31 28.44 -13.69
CA VAL A 189 22.63 27.81 -13.87
C VAL A 189 22.70 26.92 -15.09
N LEU A 190 21.60 26.30 -15.49
CA LEU A 190 21.52 25.47 -16.71
C LEU A 190 21.50 26.30 -17.99
N GLY A 191 21.09 27.57 -17.91
CA GLY A 191 20.91 28.41 -19.07
C GLY A 191 19.77 27.95 -20.00
N PRO A 192 19.46 28.70 -21.06
CA PRO A 192 18.26 28.46 -21.88
C PRO A 192 18.29 27.14 -22.65
N GLU A 193 19.47 26.61 -22.97
CA GLU A 193 19.57 25.37 -23.72
C GLU A 193 19.11 24.16 -22.92
N TYR A 194 19.60 23.99 -21.70
CA TYR A 194 19.24 22.85 -20.85
C TYR A 194 17.96 23.08 -20.06
N ALA A 195 17.65 24.32 -19.72
CA ALA A 195 16.41 24.66 -19.00
C ALA A 195 15.15 24.25 -19.79
N LYS A 196 15.16 24.31 -21.13
CA LYS A 196 14.04 23.84 -21.97
C LYS A 196 13.87 22.31 -21.99
N ARG A 197 14.87 21.55 -21.50
CA ARG A 197 14.81 20.08 -21.39
C ARG A 197 14.27 19.59 -20.06
N LEU A 198 13.98 20.53 -19.12
CA LEU A 198 13.37 20.21 -17.85
C LEU A 198 11.92 19.76 -18.06
N VAL A 199 11.59 18.60 -17.52
CA VAL A 199 10.24 18.02 -17.53
C VAL A 199 9.86 17.60 -16.11
N SER A 200 8.56 17.47 -15.84
CA SER A 200 8.09 16.87 -14.59
C SER A 200 8.54 15.41 -14.51
N ALA A 201 9.14 15.02 -13.39
CA ALA A 201 9.45 13.63 -13.05
C ALA A 201 8.30 12.93 -12.30
N GLU A 202 7.11 13.50 -12.29
CA GLU A 202 5.96 13.00 -11.53
C GLU A 202 5.76 11.49 -11.68
N ARG A 203 5.67 11.00 -12.91
CA ARG A 203 5.44 9.56 -13.17
C ARG A 203 6.63 8.68 -12.79
N LEU A 204 7.86 9.21 -12.89
CA LEU A 204 9.05 8.52 -12.41
C LEU A 204 9.02 8.39 -10.88
N VAL A 205 8.72 9.47 -10.17
CA VAL A 205 8.61 9.48 -8.70
C VAL A 205 7.50 8.56 -8.24
N VAL A 206 6.31 8.63 -8.86
CA VAL A 206 5.20 7.71 -8.54
C VAL A 206 5.64 6.27 -8.73
N GLY A 207 6.23 5.92 -9.88
CA GLY A 207 6.73 4.57 -10.16
C GLY A 207 7.81 4.11 -9.16
N TRP A 208 8.74 5.00 -8.80
CA TRP A 208 9.75 4.72 -7.78
C TRP A 208 9.13 4.38 -6.41
N LEU A 209 8.13 5.14 -5.99
CA LEU A 209 7.49 4.98 -4.69
C LEU A 209 6.49 3.82 -4.64
N GLU A 210 5.77 3.52 -5.73
CA GLU A 210 4.75 2.48 -5.76
C GLU A 210 5.32 1.07 -5.95
N ARG A 211 6.38 0.93 -6.78
CA ARG A 211 6.93 -0.37 -7.14
C ARG A 211 7.68 -1.02 -5.97
N ARG A 212 7.41 -2.29 -5.72
CA ARG A 212 8.14 -3.11 -4.74
C ARG A 212 9.11 -4.06 -5.44
N SER A 213 10.29 -4.27 -4.84
CA SER A 213 11.15 -5.40 -5.19
C SER A 213 10.58 -6.71 -4.65
N GLN A 214 10.99 -7.86 -5.17
CA GLN A 214 10.54 -9.14 -4.66
C GLN A 214 10.89 -9.32 -3.18
N ALA A 215 12.06 -8.86 -2.75
CA ALA A 215 12.49 -8.92 -1.35
C ALA A 215 11.62 -8.05 -0.41
N GLU A 216 11.11 -6.91 -0.87
CA GLU A 216 10.13 -6.12 -0.14
C GLU A 216 8.79 -6.85 -0.07
N ILE A 217 8.31 -7.43 -1.18
CA ILE A 217 7.06 -8.21 -1.24
C ILE A 217 7.13 -9.41 -0.30
N ASP A 218 8.24 -10.14 -0.29
CA ASP A 218 8.43 -11.32 0.56
C ASP A 218 8.44 -10.98 2.06
N PHE A 219 8.83 -9.75 2.41
CA PHE A 219 8.87 -9.29 3.80
C PHE A 219 7.56 -8.65 4.26
N TYR A 220 6.76 -8.12 3.35
CA TYR A 220 5.54 -7.36 3.68
C TYR A 220 4.55 -8.14 4.56
N PRO A 221 4.32 -9.46 4.38
CA PRO A 221 3.47 -10.24 5.26
C PRO A 221 3.85 -10.14 6.74
N THR A 222 5.16 -10.00 7.06
CA THR A 222 5.61 -9.80 8.44
C THR A 222 5.09 -8.48 9.04
N ILE A 223 5.03 -7.42 8.26
CA ILE A 223 4.52 -6.11 8.72
C ILE A 223 3.03 -6.22 9.02
N VAL A 224 2.26 -6.82 8.11
CA VAL A 224 0.81 -7.00 8.23
C VAL A 224 0.46 -7.93 9.39
N ALA A 225 1.19 -9.04 9.56
CA ALA A 225 1.01 -9.96 10.68
C ALA A 225 1.22 -9.29 12.04
N ILE A 226 2.21 -8.38 12.17
CA ILE A 226 2.40 -7.60 13.40
C ILE A 226 1.18 -6.69 13.63
N ASN A 227 0.67 -6.04 12.59
CA ASN A 227 -0.52 -5.19 12.71
C ASN A 227 -1.75 -6.01 13.16
N HIS A 228 -2.02 -7.14 12.50
CA HIS A 228 -3.09 -8.07 12.91
C HIS A 228 -2.95 -8.54 14.37
N GLN A 229 -1.72 -8.83 14.81
CA GLN A 229 -1.46 -9.21 16.20
C GLN A 229 -1.79 -8.07 17.16
N VAL A 230 -1.34 -6.86 16.91
CA VAL A 230 -1.62 -5.69 17.75
C VAL A 230 -3.13 -5.43 17.84
N VAL A 231 -3.84 -5.50 16.72
CA VAL A 231 -5.31 -5.36 16.68
C VAL A 231 -6.01 -6.49 17.44
N ALA A 232 -5.53 -7.74 17.29
CA ALA A 232 -6.08 -8.87 18.04
C ALA A 232 -5.88 -8.73 19.56
N GLU A 233 -4.73 -8.18 19.98
CA GLU A 233 -4.48 -7.87 21.40
C GLU A 233 -5.40 -6.73 21.89
N ALA A 234 -5.55 -5.64 21.11
CA ALA A 234 -6.43 -4.52 21.44
C ALA A 234 -7.88 -4.95 21.58
N PHE A 235 -8.39 -5.82 20.69
CA PHE A 235 -9.74 -6.37 20.72
C PHE A 235 -9.89 -7.60 21.63
N SER A 236 -9.20 -7.61 22.75
CA SER A 236 -9.28 -8.71 23.73
C SER A 236 -9.84 -8.24 25.07
N SER A 237 -10.40 -9.20 25.83
CA SER A 237 -10.84 -8.96 27.22
C SER A 237 -9.70 -8.67 28.20
N ARG A 238 -8.44 -8.73 27.76
CA ARG A 238 -7.29 -8.27 28.54
C ARG A 238 -7.13 -6.76 28.49
N VAL A 239 -7.58 -6.12 27.40
CA VAL A 239 -7.48 -4.68 27.16
C VAL A 239 -8.83 -4.01 27.37
N ILE A 240 -9.93 -4.64 26.93
CA ILE A 240 -11.27 -4.07 27.00
C ILE A 240 -12.01 -4.61 28.21
N THR A 241 -12.43 -3.70 29.09
CA THR A 241 -13.42 -3.93 30.17
C THR A 241 -14.67 -3.15 29.81
N PRO A 242 -15.77 -3.83 29.38
CA PRO A 242 -17.01 -3.15 29.02
C PRO A 242 -17.57 -2.31 30.17
N GLY A 243 -18.04 -1.12 29.88
CA GLY A 243 -18.51 -0.14 30.88
C GLY A 243 -17.39 0.72 31.50
N VAL A 244 -16.11 0.43 31.20
CA VAL A 244 -14.94 1.13 31.77
C VAL A 244 -14.04 1.67 30.67
N THR A 245 -13.53 0.79 29.80
CA THR A 245 -12.58 1.14 28.74
C THR A 245 -13.24 2.04 27.69
N THR A 246 -12.56 3.10 27.32
CA THR A 246 -12.96 4.01 26.24
C THR A 246 -12.24 3.66 24.93
N ILE A 247 -12.73 4.17 23.81
CA ILE A 247 -11.99 4.07 22.54
C ILE A 247 -10.70 4.90 22.57
N ASP A 248 -10.63 5.99 23.36
CA ASP A 248 -9.41 6.74 23.59
C ASP A 248 -8.34 5.88 24.30
N ASP A 249 -8.74 5.05 25.26
CA ASP A 249 -7.83 4.12 25.94
C ASP A 249 -7.24 3.11 24.95
N LEU A 250 -8.02 2.64 23.95
CA LEU A 250 -7.52 1.74 22.90
C LEU A 250 -6.52 2.45 21.97
N GLU A 251 -6.81 3.70 21.58
CA GLU A 251 -5.92 4.51 20.75
C GLU A 251 -4.55 4.69 21.42
N PHE A 252 -4.54 5.01 22.72
CA PHE A 252 -3.30 5.09 23.51
C PHE A 252 -2.62 3.73 23.67
N TRP A 253 -3.39 2.69 23.98
CA TRP A 253 -2.85 1.35 24.17
C TRP A 253 -2.10 0.83 22.93
N VAL A 254 -2.69 1.02 21.73
CA VAL A 254 -2.03 0.62 20.48
C VAL A 254 -0.71 1.37 20.28
N ARG A 255 -0.69 2.68 20.53
CA ARG A 255 0.53 3.49 20.40
C ARG A 255 1.62 3.05 21.37
N GLU A 256 1.28 2.79 22.63
CA GLU A 256 2.21 2.27 23.62
C GLU A 256 2.71 0.88 23.23
N ARG A 257 1.81 0.01 22.75
CA ARG A 257 2.17 -1.34 22.31
C ARG A 257 3.13 -1.33 21.13
N LEU A 258 2.94 -0.46 20.15
CA LEU A 258 3.88 -0.29 19.03
C LEU A 258 5.23 0.24 19.52
N ALA A 259 5.25 1.20 20.44
CA ALA A 259 6.50 1.71 21.04
C ALA A 259 7.28 0.62 21.80
N GLU A 260 6.59 -0.28 22.55
CA GLU A 260 7.19 -1.46 23.18
C GLU A 260 7.85 -2.39 22.14
N LEU A 261 7.20 -2.57 20.99
CA LEU A 261 7.73 -3.32 19.84
C LEU A 261 8.85 -2.56 19.09
N LYS A 262 9.14 -1.31 19.47
CA LYS A 262 10.07 -0.41 18.77
C LYS A 262 9.65 -0.18 17.31
N LEU A 263 8.36 -0.01 17.11
CA LEU A 263 7.71 0.33 15.85
C LEU A 263 6.94 1.63 15.98
N ASP A 264 6.58 2.23 14.85
CA ASP A 264 5.81 3.45 14.76
C ASP A 264 4.48 3.20 14.02
N THR A 265 3.63 4.20 14.05
CA THR A 265 2.42 4.30 13.22
C THR A 265 2.54 5.52 12.30
N TRP A 266 1.96 5.47 11.12
CA TRP A 266 2.00 6.58 10.17
C TRP A 266 0.80 7.54 10.30
N PHE A 267 -0.23 7.14 11.08
CA PHE A 267 -1.35 7.96 11.51
C PHE A 267 -1.80 7.55 12.92
N PRO A 268 -2.49 8.41 13.68
CA PRO A 268 -3.02 8.01 14.98
C PRO A 268 -4.01 6.84 14.82
N PRO A 269 -3.84 5.72 15.54
CA PRO A 269 -4.81 4.64 15.55
C PRO A 269 -6.20 5.17 15.89
N MET A 270 -7.24 4.71 15.19
CA MET A 270 -8.61 5.16 15.39
C MET A 270 -9.52 3.99 15.76
N PHE A 271 -10.42 4.22 16.69
CA PHE A 271 -11.43 3.26 17.09
C PHE A 271 -12.83 3.87 17.04
N TYR A 272 -13.79 3.07 16.61
CA TYR A 272 -15.17 3.51 16.41
C TYR A 272 -16.13 2.54 17.10
N ILE A 273 -17.22 3.10 17.66
CA ILE A 273 -18.33 2.33 18.25
C ILE A 273 -19.56 2.48 17.35
N THR A 274 -20.11 1.36 16.93
CA THR A 274 -21.47 1.30 16.36
C THR A 274 -22.36 0.56 17.35
N ARG A 275 -23.42 1.24 17.79
CA ARG A 275 -24.32 0.76 18.85
C ARG A 275 -25.75 0.62 18.33
N PRO A 276 -26.52 -0.39 18.77
CA PRO A 276 -27.95 -0.48 18.48
C PRO A 276 -28.69 0.78 18.88
N ALA A 277 -29.62 1.25 18.06
CA ALA A 277 -30.45 2.40 18.37
C ALA A 277 -31.21 2.18 19.68
N GLY A 278 -31.21 3.18 20.56
CA GLY A 278 -31.85 3.10 21.87
C GLY A 278 -31.06 2.37 22.96
N ALA A 279 -29.89 1.83 22.69
CA ALA A 279 -29.03 1.15 23.68
C ALA A 279 -28.21 2.10 24.57
N GLY A 280 -28.66 3.35 24.73
CA GLY A 280 -28.02 4.36 25.54
C GLY A 280 -27.53 5.59 24.77
N PRO A 281 -27.05 6.62 25.48
CA PRO A 281 -26.52 7.82 24.83
C PRO A 281 -25.22 7.53 24.06
N PRO A 282 -24.89 8.35 23.06
CA PRO A 282 -23.57 8.29 22.43
C PRO A 282 -22.49 8.51 23.49
N THR A 283 -21.57 7.57 23.62
CA THR A 283 -20.45 7.65 24.55
C THR A 283 -19.22 7.00 23.94
N ARG A 284 -18.03 7.46 24.35
CA ARG A 284 -16.76 6.83 23.97
C ARG A 284 -16.43 5.58 24.80
N VAL A 285 -17.22 5.32 25.89
CA VAL A 285 -17.07 4.12 26.72
C VAL A 285 -17.70 2.93 26.01
N ILE A 286 -16.92 1.89 25.82
CA ILE A 286 -17.32 0.62 25.20
C ILE A 286 -18.32 -0.10 26.09
N GLN A 287 -19.44 -0.54 25.51
CA GLN A 287 -20.51 -1.23 26.21
C GLN A 287 -20.74 -2.63 25.63
N ARG A 288 -21.35 -3.50 26.41
CA ARG A 288 -21.85 -4.79 25.92
C ARG A 288 -22.87 -4.60 24.81
N GLY A 289 -22.73 -5.33 23.72
CA GLY A 289 -23.55 -5.23 22.52
C GLY A 289 -23.04 -4.22 21.48
N ASP A 290 -21.91 -3.55 21.70
CA ASP A 290 -21.28 -2.68 20.73
C ASP A 290 -20.56 -3.49 19.65
N LEU A 291 -20.64 -3.01 18.40
CA LEU A 291 -19.72 -3.36 17.33
C LEU A 291 -18.60 -2.31 17.32
N LEU A 292 -17.38 -2.76 17.50
CA LEU A 292 -16.17 -1.95 17.41
C LEU A 292 -15.56 -2.08 16.03
N ARG A 293 -14.96 -1.02 15.53
CA ARG A 293 -14.08 -1.04 14.37
C ARG A 293 -12.79 -0.32 14.73
N CYS A 294 -11.67 -0.88 14.33
CA CYS A 294 -10.39 -0.19 14.36
C CYS A 294 -9.97 0.28 12.97
N ASP A 295 -9.00 1.19 12.97
CA ASP A 295 -8.25 1.64 11.81
C ASP A 295 -6.83 1.88 12.30
N VAL A 296 -5.89 1.00 11.90
CA VAL A 296 -4.55 0.91 12.49
C VAL A 296 -3.50 0.67 11.41
N GLY A 297 -2.49 1.52 11.40
CA GLY A 297 -1.32 1.39 10.55
C GLY A 297 -0.04 1.15 11.34
N VAL A 298 0.86 0.35 10.82
CA VAL A 298 2.18 0.09 11.40
C VAL A 298 3.27 0.46 10.41
N THR A 299 4.30 1.17 10.88
CA THR A 299 5.49 1.48 10.09
C THR A 299 6.65 0.59 10.50
N TYR A 300 7.19 -0.17 9.54
CA TYR A 300 8.35 -1.02 9.76
C TYR A 300 9.27 -1.03 8.54
N LEU A 301 10.56 -0.75 8.73
CA LEU A 301 11.56 -0.63 7.64
C LEU A 301 11.16 0.41 6.57
N GLY A 302 10.51 1.50 6.98
CA GLY A 302 10.03 2.54 6.07
C GLY A 302 8.79 2.14 5.26
N LEU A 303 8.28 0.92 5.40
CA LEU A 303 7.04 0.46 4.78
C LEU A 303 5.88 0.52 5.79
N ASN A 304 4.69 0.80 5.29
CA ASN A 304 3.49 0.94 6.10
C ASN A 304 2.50 -0.19 5.81
N SER A 305 1.74 -0.60 6.83
CA SER A 305 0.51 -1.39 6.70
C SER A 305 -0.69 -0.54 7.06
N ASP A 306 -1.88 -1.00 6.65
CA ASP A 306 -3.16 -0.37 6.96
C ASP A 306 -4.26 -1.42 7.02
N ILE A 307 -4.94 -1.53 8.18
CA ILE A 307 -6.01 -2.49 8.35
C ILE A 307 -7.19 -1.92 9.13
N GLN A 308 -8.39 -2.30 8.72
CA GLN A 308 -9.61 -2.09 9.49
C GLN A 308 -10.27 -3.44 9.77
N GLU A 309 -10.38 -3.76 11.04
CA GLU A 309 -11.08 -4.96 11.52
C GLU A 309 -12.22 -4.61 12.47
N VAL A 310 -13.12 -5.56 12.67
CA VAL A 310 -14.28 -5.39 13.55
C VAL A 310 -14.29 -6.40 14.70
N ALA A 311 -14.79 -5.96 15.85
CA ALA A 311 -15.01 -6.80 17.02
C ALA A 311 -16.40 -6.55 17.60
N TYR A 312 -17.00 -7.58 18.21
CA TYR A 312 -18.28 -7.47 18.90
C TYR A 312 -18.11 -7.73 20.39
N VAL A 313 -18.64 -6.83 21.21
CA VAL A 313 -18.63 -6.96 22.67
C VAL A 313 -19.86 -7.75 23.09
N LEU A 314 -19.68 -8.99 23.56
CA LEU A 314 -20.78 -9.88 23.94
C LEU A 314 -21.68 -9.26 25.02
N ARG A 315 -22.99 -9.41 24.85
CA ARG A 315 -23.96 -9.22 25.94
C ARG A 315 -23.91 -10.39 26.90
N GLU A 316 -24.50 -10.22 28.04
CA GLU A 316 -24.63 -11.32 29.01
C GLU A 316 -25.40 -12.48 28.37
N GLY A 317 -24.85 -13.70 28.47
CA GLY A 317 -25.44 -14.92 27.92
C GLY A 317 -25.15 -15.17 26.43
N GLU A 318 -24.57 -14.21 25.71
CA GLU A 318 -24.14 -14.43 24.31
C GLU A 318 -22.80 -15.19 24.24
N THR A 319 -22.66 -16.00 23.23
CA THR A 319 -21.42 -16.75 22.96
C THR A 319 -20.76 -16.36 21.63
N ASP A 320 -21.47 -15.63 20.76
CA ASP A 320 -21.03 -15.22 19.43
C ASP A 320 -21.71 -13.90 19.02
N ALA A 321 -21.21 -13.27 17.98
CA ALA A 321 -21.81 -12.07 17.40
C ALA A 321 -23.17 -12.37 16.73
N PRO A 322 -24.11 -11.40 16.71
CA PRO A 322 -25.38 -11.52 16.00
C PRO A 322 -25.19 -11.96 14.54
N LYS A 323 -26.12 -12.79 14.04
CA LYS A 323 -26.07 -13.32 12.68
C LYS A 323 -26.01 -12.20 11.64
N GLY A 324 -26.79 -11.14 11.81
CA GLY A 324 -26.81 -10.00 10.88
C GLY A 324 -25.47 -9.31 10.76
N LEU A 325 -24.68 -9.21 11.83
CA LEU A 325 -23.33 -8.65 11.79
C LEU A 325 -22.37 -9.59 11.05
N LYS A 326 -22.47 -10.91 11.26
CA LYS A 326 -21.68 -11.90 10.51
C LYS A 326 -22.01 -11.90 9.01
N ASP A 327 -23.29 -11.80 8.67
CA ASP A 327 -23.73 -11.67 7.27
C ASP A 327 -23.23 -10.34 6.64
N ALA A 328 -23.17 -9.26 7.43
CA ALA A 328 -22.62 -7.98 6.96
C ALA A 328 -21.12 -8.08 6.67
N LEU A 329 -20.33 -8.73 7.55
CA LEU A 329 -18.91 -9.01 7.30
C LEU A 329 -18.72 -9.84 6.03
N ALA A 330 -19.53 -10.90 5.85
CA ALA A 330 -19.45 -11.73 4.64
C ALA A 330 -19.76 -10.94 3.36
N LYS A 331 -20.67 -9.98 3.39
CA LYS A 331 -20.94 -9.05 2.27
C LYS A 331 -19.76 -8.10 2.02
N GLY A 332 -19.11 -7.62 3.07
CA GLY A 332 -17.86 -6.84 2.96
C GLY A 332 -16.76 -7.63 2.28
N ASN A 333 -16.52 -8.88 2.72
CA ASN A 333 -15.55 -9.79 2.10
C ASN A 333 -15.90 -10.08 0.63
N ARG A 334 -17.21 -10.23 0.31
CA ARG A 334 -17.63 -10.38 -1.09
C ARG A 334 -17.27 -9.16 -1.93
N LEU A 335 -17.42 -7.96 -1.38
CA LEU A 335 -17.02 -6.73 -2.07
C LEU A 335 -15.48 -6.67 -2.28
N GLN A 336 -14.69 -7.14 -1.31
CA GLN A 336 -13.23 -7.29 -1.49
C GLN A 336 -12.93 -8.26 -2.65
N ASP A 337 -13.59 -9.42 -2.73
CA ASP A 337 -13.42 -10.37 -3.84
C ASP A 337 -13.75 -9.73 -5.20
N ILE A 338 -14.83 -8.96 -5.26
CA ILE A 338 -15.23 -8.24 -6.49
C ILE A 338 -14.13 -7.25 -6.87
N LEU A 339 -13.66 -6.43 -5.95
CA LEU A 339 -12.66 -5.41 -6.22
C LEU A 339 -11.35 -6.03 -6.72
N VAL A 340 -10.79 -7.00 -5.99
CA VAL A 340 -9.52 -7.63 -6.37
C VAL A 340 -9.61 -8.37 -7.71
N SER A 341 -10.80 -8.89 -8.08
CA SER A 341 -11.02 -9.50 -9.40
C SER A 341 -10.99 -8.51 -10.56
N GLU A 342 -11.24 -7.22 -10.29
CA GLU A 342 -11.20 -6.15 -11.30
C GLU A 342 -9.81 -5.50 -11.42
N MET A 343 -8.90 -5.74 -10.48
CA MET A 343 -7.54 -5.24 -10.52
C MET A 343 -6.75 -5.96 -11.62
N GLN A 344 -6.43 -5.23 -12.68
CA GLN A 344 -5.66 -5.74 -13.83
C GLN A 344 -4.63 -4.70 -14.25
N ALA A 345 -3.42 -5.16 -14.59
CA ALA A 345 -2.35 -4.28 -15.04
C ALA A 345 -2.77 -3.43 -16.26
N GLY A 346 -2.43 -2.16 -16.22
CA GLY A 346 -2.75 -1.19 -17.27
C GLY A 346 -4.15 -0.56 -17.16
N ARG A 347 -5.07 -1.11 -16.36
CA ARG A 347 -6.37 -0.44 -16.12
C ARG A 347 -6.18 0.73 -15.16
N SER A 348 -6.91 1.81 -15.41
CA SER A 348 -6.94 2.94 -14.47
C SER A 348 -7.76 2.60 -13.22
N GLY A 349 -7.45 3.24 -12.09
CA GLY A 349 -8.25 3.11 -10.86
C GLY A 349 -9.72 3.45 -11.08
N ASN A 350 -10.00 4.47 -11.90
CA ASN A 350 -11.38 4.87 -12.25
C ASN A 350 -12.13 3.77 -13.02
N ALA A 351 -11.45 3.08 -13.93
CA ALA A 351 -12.06 1.96 -14.67
C ALA A 351 -12.30 0.74 -13.76
N ILE A 352 -11.38 0.47 -12.81
CA ILE A 352 -11.54 -0.58 -11.81
C ILE A 352 -12.72 -0.25 -10.88
N LEU A 353 -12.77 0.98 -10.36
CA LEU A 353 -13.86 1.46 -9.50
C LEU A 353 -15.22 1.26 -10.16
N ALA A 354 -15.38 1.75 -11.40
CA ALA A 354 -16.65 1.70 -12.13
C ALA A 354 -17.14 0.25 -12.30
N SER A 355 -16.25 -0.67 -12.71
CA SER A 355 -16.62 -2.07 -12.90
C SER A 355 -16.89 -2.80 -11.57
N ALA A 356 -16.10 -2.56 -10.51
CA ALA A 356 -16.34 -3.15 -9.21
C ALA A 356 -17.68 -2.69 -8.60
N LEU A 357 -17.99 -1.38 -8.65
CA LEU A 357 -19.27 -0.84 -8.19
C LEU A 357 -20.44 -1.42 -8.98
N GLN A 358 -20.32 -1.56 -10.31
CA GLN A 358 -21.36 -2.14 -11.15
C GLN A 358 -21.62 -3.61 -10.78
N LYS A 359 -20.59 -4.43 -10.63
CA LYS A 359 -20.73 -5.83 -10.22
C LYS A 359 -21.37 -5.95 -8.84
N ALA A 360 -20.88 -5.18 -7.87
CA ALA A 360 -21.41 -5.19 -6.51
C ALA A 360 -22.92 -4.84 -6.48
N LYS A 361 -23.33 -3.81 -7.19
CA LYS A 361 -24.75 -3.42 -7.31
C LYS A 361 -25.60 -4.51 -7.97
N THR A 362 -25.08 -5.20 -8.99
CA THR A 362 -25.77 -6.31 -9.65
C THR A 362 -25.99 -7.49 -8.70
N GLU A 363 -25.09 -7.70 -7.73
CA GLU A 363 -25.24 -8.68 -6.66
C GLU A 363 -26.09 -8.17 -5.46
N GLY A 364 -26.70 -6.99 -5.57
CA GLY A 364 -27.55 -6.40 -4.53
C GLY A 364 -26.78 -5.82 -3.34
N LEU A 365 -25.48 -5.58 -3.47
CA LEU A 365 -24.69 -4.86 -2.46
C LEU A 365 -24.91 -3.35 -2.58
N VAL A 366 -24.74 -2.64 -1.46
CA VAL A 366 -24.67 -1.17 -1.42
C VAL A 366 -23.22 -0.78 -1.12
N PRO A 367 -22.34 -0.76 -2.15
CA PRO A 367 -20.91 -0.63 -1.96
C PRO A 367 -20.46 0.82 -1.79
N ARG A 368 -19.34 0.99 -1.08
CA ARG A 368 -18.49 2.17 -1.07
C ARG A 368 -17.05 1.71 -1.12
N ILE A 369 -16.27 2.18 -2.08
CA ILE A 369 -14.89 1.75 -2.30
C ILE A 369 -13.96 2.95 -2.13
N TYR A 370 -12.95 2.76 -1.29
CA TYR A 370 -11.83 3.65 -1.17
C TYR A 370 -10.57 2.78 -0.97
N SER A 371 -9.92 2.38 -2.06
CA SER A 371 -8.72 1.57 -2.00
C SER A 371 -7.54 2.34 -2.58
N HIS A 372 -6.41 2.23 -1.95
CA HIS A 372 -5.23 2.99 -2.30
C HIS A 372 -3.95 2.15 -2.26
N PRO A 373 -2.90 2.54 -3.00
CA PRO A 373 -1.59 1.96 -2.82
C PRO A 373 -1.07 2.21 -1.41
N ILE A 374 -0.25 1.26 -0.91
CA ILE A 374 0.47 1.38 0.36
C ILE A 374 1.95 1.04 0.17
N GLY A 375 2.82 1.64 0.96
CA GLY A 375 4.26 1.43 0.83
C GLY A 375 5.07 2.37 1.69
N TYR A 376 5.96 3.17 1.10
CA TYR A 376 6.74 4.19 1.83
C TYR A 376 5.86 5.30 2.44
N HIS A 377 4.66 5.45 1.96
CA HIS A 377 3.61 6.27 2.55
C HIS A 377 2.39 5.38 2.77
N GLY A 378 1.53 5.71 3.74
CA GLY A 378 0.29 4.99 3.94
C GLY A 378 -0.70 5.25 2.80
N HIS A 379 -1.10 6.49 2.59
CA HIS A 379 -1.77 6.91 1.35
C HIS A 379 -0.73 7.09 0.24
N ALA A 380 -0.23 5.97 -0.30
CA ALA A 380 0.97 5.94 -1.14
C ALA A 380 0.74 6.42 -2.58
N ALA A 381 1.87 6.50 -3.30
CA ALA A 381 1.93 6.76 -4.73
C ALA A 381 1.30 5.62 -5.53
N GLY A 382 0.68 5.97 -6.65
CA GLY A 382 0.00 5.05 -7.55
C GLY A 382 -1.46 5.43 -7.77
N THR A 383 -2.20 4.60 -8.52
CA THR A 383 -3.60 4.92 -8.85
C THR A 383 -4.52 4.84 -7.62
N ARG A 384 -5.59 5.65 -7.59
CA ARG A 384 -6.66 5.60 -6.58
C ARG A 384 -7.87 4.86 -7.12
N ILE A 385 -8.47 4.00 -6.30
CA ILE A 385 -9.72 3.30 -6.63
C ILE A 385 -10.84 3.85 -5.74
N GLY A 386 -11.39 5.00 -6.13
CA GLY A 386 -12.38 5.75 -5.35
C GLY A 386 -11.77 6.60 -4.22
N LEU A 387 -12.59 7.46 -3.66
CA LEU A 387 -12.41 8.17 -2.39
C LEU A 387 -13.75 8.13 -1.63
N PRO A 388 -13.77 8.36 -0.33
CA PRO A 388 -15.01 8.30 0.45
C PRO A 388 -16.16 9.13 -0.13
N ASP A 389 -15.88 10.24 -0.75
CA ASP A 389 -16.83 11.18 -1.38
C ASP A 389 -16.80 11.16 -2.91
N MET A 390 -15.87 10.42 -3.55
CA MET A 390 -15.71 10.35 -5.02
C MET A 390 -15.90 8.93 -5.55
N GLN A 391 -17.15 8.48 -5.59
CA GLN A 391 -17.51 7.15 -6.08
C GLN A 391 -17.77 7.08 -7.59
N ASN A 392 -17.66 8.22 -8.31
CA ASN A 392 -17.81 8.30 -9.76
C ASN A 392 -16.48 8.46 -10.50
N GLY A 393 -15.36 8.40 -9.76
CA GLY A 393 -14.00 8.55 -10.26
C GLY A 393 -13.22 9.64 -9.52
N VAL A 394 -11.89 9.49 -9.51
CA VAL A 394 -10.93 10.40 -8.88
C VAL A 394 -10.09 11.03 -9.99
N PRO A 395 -10.29 12.31 -10.32
CA PRO A 395 -9.53 12.97 -11.38
C PRO A 395 -8.02 12.94 -11.11
N GLY A 396 -7.23 12.74 -12.13
CA GLY A 396 -5.76 12.67 -12.04
C GLY A 396 -5.28 11.37 -11.42
N MET A 397 -5.37 11.21 -10.10
CA MET A 397 -4.87 10.02 -9.41
C MET A 397 -5.57 8.73 -9.88
N GLY A 398 -6.89 8.76 -10.06
CA GLY A 398 -7.63 7.59 -10.53
C GLY A 398 -7.45 7.28 -12.02
N ASP A 399 -6.91 8.21 -12.80
CA ASP A 399 -6.62 8.01 -14.23
C ASP A 399 -5.27 7.31 -14.47
N TYR A 400 -4.41 7.27 -13.45
CA TYR A 400 -3.12 6.58 -13.50
C TYR A 400 -3.35 5.06 -13.63
N PRO A 401 -2.56 4.35 -14.44
CA PRO A 401 -2.72 2.91 -14.62
C PRO A 401 -2.16 2.11 -13.44
N LEU A 402 -2.79 0.97 -13.14
CA LEU A 402 -2.31 -0.02 -12.20
C LEU A 402 -1.09 -0.76 -12.76
N PHE A 403 0.00 -0.80 -12.00
CA PHE A 403 1.20 -1.58 -12.33
C PHE A 403 1.35 -2.79 -11.39
N ALA A 404 1.95 -3.86 -11.92
CA ALA A 404 2.27 -5.04 -11.11
C ALA A 404 3.37 -4.74 -10.06
N ASP A 405 3.49 -5.63 -9.08
CA ASP A 405 4.41 -5.56 -7.95
C ASP A 405 4.21 -4.28 -7.10
N THR A 406 2.95 -3.98 -6.81
CA THR A 406 2.50 -2.87 -5.95
C THR A 406 1.69 -3.41 -4.79
N CYS A 407 1.82 -2.77 -3.61
CA CYS A 407 1.02 -3.12 -2.43
C CYS A 407 -0.14 -2.15 -2.26
N TRP A 408 -1.22 -2.63 -1.65
CA TRP A 408 -2.53 -1.99 -1.60
C TRP A 408 -3.19 -2.17 -0.26
N ALA A 409 -3.80 -1.11 0.25
CA ALA A 409 -4.85 -1.19 1.24
C ALA A 409 -6.19 -1.38 0.50
N ILE A 410 -6.80 -2.56 0.66
CA ILE A 410 -8.09 -2.92 0.06
C ILE A 410 -9.19 -2.43 1.00
N GLU A 411 -9.37 -1.12 1.03
CA GLU A 411 -10.33 -0.41 1.88
C GLU A 411 -11.66 -0.23 1.16
N LEU A 412 -12.73 -0.63 1.83
CA LEU A 412 -14.08 -0.53 1.30
C LEU A 412 -15.15 -0.78 2.39
N GLY A 413 -16.40 -0.64 2.03
CA GLY A 413 -17.48 -1.01 2.95
C GLY A 413 -18.80 -1.23 2.24
N VAL A 414 -19.69 -1.94 2.91
CA VAL A 414 -21.06 -2.17 2.47
C VAL A 414 -22.07 -1.63 3.49
N ARG A 415 -23.14 -1.02 3.01
CA ARG A 415 -24.25 -0.64 3.86
C ARG A 415 -25.20 -1.82 3.99
N VAL A 416 -25.50 -2.19 5.25
CA VAL A 416 -26.34 -3.37 5.56
C VAL A 416 -27.29 -3.04 6.70
N ALA A 417 -28.56 -3.42 6.57
CA ALA A 417 -29.52 -3.39 7.68
C ALA A 417 -29.33 -4.62 8.56
N ILE A 418 -29.25 -4.42 9.88
CA ILE A 418 -29.03 -5.49 10.87
C ILE A 418 -30.37 -5.87 11.49
N PRO A 419 -30.91 -7.08 11.21
CA PRO A 419 -32.23 -7.49 11.70
C PRO A 419 -32.36 -7.45 13.24
N GLU A 420 -31.32 -7.94 13.94
CA GLU A 420 -31.29 -7.98 15.41
C GLU A 420 -31.21 -6.59 16.05
N TRP A 421 -30.91 -5.55 15.25
CA TRP A 421 -30.90 -4.15 15.67
C TRP A 421 -32.11 -3.37 15.13
N GLY A 422 -33.25 -4.04 14.92
CA GLY A 422 -34.47 -3.42 14.40
C GLY A 422 -34.30 -2.89 12.97
N HIS A 423 -33.50 -3.56 12.15
CA HIS A 423 -33.11 -3.16 10.79
C HIS A 423 -32.35 -1.84 10.70
N GLN A 424 -31.64 -1.45 11.78
CA GLN A 424 -30.71 -0.34 11.73
C GLN A 424 -29.67 -0.57 10.64
N GLU A 425 -29.50 0.40 9.75
CA GLU A 425 -28.44 0.38 8.74
C GLU A 425 -27.11 0.73 9.38
N ILE A 426 -26.08 -0.05 9.05
CA ILE A 426 -24.69 0.22 9.40
C ILE A 426 -23.80 0.20 8.15
N GLN A 427 -22.67 0.86 8.25
CA GLN A 427 -21.56 0.70 7.30
C GLN A 427 -20.60 -0.36 7.85
N MET A 428 -20.58 -1.55 7.25
CA MET A 428 -19.55 -2.54 7.54
C MET A 428 -18.33 -2.18 6.69
N ALA A 429 -17.34 -1.52 7.29
CA ALA A 429 -16.08 -1.11 6.67
C ALA A 429 -14.99 -2.11 7.03
N LEU A 430 -14.16 -2.44 6.06
CA LEU A 430 -13.05 -3.40 6.15
C LEU A 430 -11.87 -2.86 5.36
N GLU A 431 -10.67 -3.19 5.82
CA GLU A 431 -9.43 -2.87 5.11
C GLU A 431 -8.39 -3.94 5.38
N GLU A 432 -7.73 -4.38 4.32
CA GLU A 432 -6.68 -5.39 4.41
C GLU A 432 -5.59 -5.13 3.38
N ASP A 433 -4.36 -5.33 3.79
CA ASP A 433 -3.22 -5.17 2.89
C ASP A 433 -3.09 -6.33 1.91
N ALA A 434 -2.86 -5.99 0.65
CA ALA A 434 -2.69 -6.94 -0.44
C ALA A 434 -1.52 -6.56 -1.35
N VAL A 435 -0.98 -7.54 -2.07
CA VAL A 435 -0.04 -7.31 -3.16
C VAL A 435 -0.70 -7.62 -4.50
N PHE A 436 -0.55 -6.73 -5.45
CA PHE A 436 -0.92 -6.95 -6.85
C PHE A 436 0.33 -7.29 -7.67
N THR A 437 0.34 -8.46 -8.27
CA THR A 437 1.42 -8.96 -9.13
C THR A 437 0.89 -9.34 -10.51
N ALA A 438 1.76 -9.76 -11.42
CA ALA A 438 1.33 -10.32 -12.71
C ALA A 438 0.43 -11.55 -12.59
N LYS A 439 0.37 -12.21 -11.41
CA LYS A 439 -0.49 -13.36 -11.12
C LYS A 439 -1.85 -12.96 -10.53
N GLY A 440 -2.08 -11.68 -10.28
CA GLY A 440 -3.27 -11.13 -9.63
C GLY A 440 -3.00 -10.58 -8.24
N THR A 441 -4.08 -10.30 -7.50
CA THR A 441 -4.04 -9.72 -6.14
C THR A 441 -4.12 -10.82 -5.09
N THR A 442 -3.27 -10.74 -4.05
CA THR A 442 -3.26 -11.66 -2.91
C THR A 442 -3.13 -10.87 -1.62
N PHE A 443 -3.97 -11.15 -0.62
CA PHE A 443 -3.84 -10.56 0.72
C PHE A 443 -2.56 -11.04 1.38
N LEU A 444 -1.84 -10.10 2.04
CA LEU A 444 -0.47 -10.32 2.50
C LEU A 444 -0.39 -11.22 3.76
N ASP A 445 -1.36 -11.12 4.66
CA ASP A 445 -1.48 -11.99 5.85
C ASP A 445 -2.94 -12.48 6.02
N GLY A 446 -3.61 -12.72 4.90
CA GLY A 446 -5.03 -13.04 4.90
C GLY A 446 -5.93 -11.82 5.05
N ARG A 447 -7.16 -12.05 5.54
CA ARG A 447 -8.13 -11.01 5.83
C ARG A 447 -9.08 -11.44 6.92
N GLN A 448 -9.77 -10.51 7.56
CA GLN A 448 -10.77 -10.82 8.55
C GLN A 448 -11.99 -11.52 7.92
N THR A 449 -12.26 -12.77 8.33
CA THR A 449 -13.42 -13.57 7.89
C THR A 449 -14.40 -13.89 9.02
N ALA A 450 -14.02 -13.57 10.26
CA ALA A 450 -14.86 -13.73 11.45
C ALA A 450 -14.76 -12.49 12.33
N ILE A 451 -15.89 -12.07 12.93
CA ILE A 451 -15.91 -10.95 13.87
C ILE A 451 -15.12 -11.36 15.13
N ARG A 452 -14.18 -10.54 15.58
CA ARG A 452 -13.49 -10.76 16.85
C ARG A 452 -14.47 -10.64 18.01
N ILE A 453 -14.29 -11.45 19.06
CA ILE A 453 -15.19 -11.49 20.20
C ILE A 453 -14.50 -10.94 21.45
N VAL A 454 -15.09 -9.89 22.03
CA VAL A 454 -14.73 -9.35 23.34
C VAL A 454 -15.75 -9.86 24.38
N ARG A 455 -15.27 -10.49 25.47
CA ARG A 455 -16.09 -11.15 26.49
C ARG A 455 -16.27 -10.31 27.76
#